data_7df97ffa1be6bea9e6a0d303806cc09d
#
_entry.id   7df97ffa1be6bea9e6a0d303806cc09d
#
_cell.length_a   1.000
_cell.length_b   1.000
_cell.length_c   1.000
_cell.angle_alpha   90.00
_cell.angle_beta   90.00
_cell.angle_gamma   90.00
#
_symmetry.space_group_name_H-M   'P 1'
#
loop_
_entity.id
_entity.type
_entity.pdbx_description
1 polymer ?
#
loop_
_entity_poly.entity_id
_entity_poly.type
_entity_poly.pdbx_seq_one_letter_code
_entity_poly.pdbx_strand_id
1 'polypeptide(L)'
;MMNDNNGKKRPLTYYYMLMLVLILVFNSVIMPMFFNPKMKEVSYNNFLQMVDEGKVSKVEITDKRLAAVDKNNEKEIYVTGRVEDPELANRLMKSKVEFTQVVPKEQSPLVTFFTNWVLPILIFFGLGQLFMYFMGKRMGGNAMSFGKSNAKVYVEAQTGKSFADVAGQDEAKEALMELVDFLHNPGKYKDIGANMPKGALLVGPPGTGKTLLARAVAGEAKVPFFSISGSEFVEMFVGMGAARVRDLFKQAQEKAPCIVFIDEIDAIGKRRDNGQFGGNDEREQTLNQLLSEMDGFDGSKGVVILAATNRPESLDKALLRPGRFDRRIPVELPDLKGREAILKVHARNVHMADNIDYGTLARATAGASGAELANIINEGALRAVKMHRNVVEQEDLEESIETVIAGYQRKGAVISPAEKKVIAYHEIGHALVAAMQKHSAPVHKITIIPRTNGALGYTMQISENDSVLMTKEELFNKIVTMTGGRSAEEVVFGSITSGASNDIEQATKLARSMVTRLGMTEEFDMMATEVVANRYLGGDAALQCSETTAGKIDAKVLALIKEAHAKARTILQDNRDKLDVLAQYLLEKETITGEQFMALLQQEQAKEAAGENKPEV
;
A
#
# COMPACT_ATOMS: atom_id res chain seq x y z
N MET A 1 -8.99 29.64 9.13
CA MET A 1 -10.35 29.75 8.57
C MET A 1 -10.95 28.37 8.61
N MET A 2 -11.95 28.26 9.47
CA MET A 2 -12.68 27.04 9.82
C MET A 2 -13.44 26.50 8.62
N ASN A 3 -13.42 25.20 8.45
CA ASN A 3 -14.44 24.50 7.66
C ASN A 3 -14.95 23.33 8.50
N ASP A 4 -15.98 23.66 9.31
CA ASP A 4 -16.79 22.73 10.06
C ASP A 4 -17.67 21.93 9.08
N ASN A 5 -17.32 20.71 8.78
CA ASN A 5 -18.22 19.75 8.13
C ASN A 5 -18.67 18.68 9.15
N ASN A 6 -19.40 19.15 10.13
CA ASN A 6 -20.17 18.28 11.05
C ASN A 6 -21.44 17.80 10.32
N GLY A 7 -21.37 16.62 9.72
CA GLY A 7 -22.53 15.93 9.14
C GLY A 7 -23.57 15.54 10.19
N LYS A 8 -24.27 16.54 10.76
CA LYS A 8 -25.47 16.30 11.59
C LYS A 8 -26.46 15.48 10.78
N LYS A 9 -26.74 14.26 11.19
CA LYS A 9 -27.87 13.46 10.66
C LYS A 9 -29.11 14.32 10.74
N ARG A 10 -29.63 14.74 9.58
CA ARG A 10 -30.80 15.61 9.49
C ARG A 10 -32.00 14.84 10.08
N PRO A 11 -32.84 15.46 10.90
CA PRO A 11 -33.96 14.78 11.52
C PRO A 11 -34.94 14.25 10.45
N LEU A 12 -35.64 13.18 10.75
CA LEU A 12 -36.59 12.51 9.83
C LEU A 12 -37.60 13.49 9.21
N THR A 13 -37.97 14.52 9.94
CA THR A 13 -38.81 15.65 9.49
C THR A 13 -38.25 16.40 8.27
N TYR A 14 -36.93 16.48 8.12
CA TYR A 14 -36.28 17.08 6.95
C TYR A 14 -36.57 16.29 5.66
N TYR A 15 -36.54 14.97 5.72
CA TYR A 15 -36.83 14.12 4.55
C TYR A 15 -38.30 14.16 4.17
N TYR A 16 -39.20 14.26 5.16
CA TYR A 16 -40.63 14.47 4.89
C TYR A 16 -40.90 15.84 4.26
N MET A 17 -40.21 16.90 4.72
CA MET A 17 -40.32 18.23 4.10
C MET A 17 -39.75 18.23 2.68
N LEU A 18 -38.62 17.59 2.44
CA LEU A 18 -38.03 17.47 1.10
C LEU A 18 -38.96 16.72 0.15
N MET A 19 -39.58 15.64 0.62
CA MET A 19 -40.53 14.84 -0.12
C MET A 19 -41.78 15.65 -0.47
N LEU A 20 -42.29 16.44 0.47
CA LEU A 20 -43.46 17.33 0.26
C LEU A 20 -43.15 18.41 -0.81
N VAL A 21 -41.95 18.98 -0.76
CA VAL A 21 -41.49 19.96 -1.79
C VAL A 21 -41.34 19.29 -3.16
N LEU A 22 -40.83 18.06 -3.24
CA LEU A 22 -40.74 17.30 -4.50
C LEU A 22 -42.13 16.99 -5.09
N ILE A 23 -43.10 16.62 -4.26
CA ILE A 23 -44.49 16.39 -4.70
C ILE A 23 -45.13 17.69 -5.20
N LEU A 24 -44.88 18.81 -4.51
CA LEU A 24 -45.35 20.14 -4.96
C LEU A 24 -44.77 20.54 -6.31
N VAL A 25 -43.46 20.36 -6.50
CA VAL A 25 -42.78 20.66 -7.77
C VAL A 25 -43.25 19.73 -8.88
N PHE A 26 -43.43 18.45 -8.60
CA PHE A 26 -43.98 17.50 -9.59
C PHE A 26 -45.38 17.89 -10.05
N ASN A 27 -46.25 18.24 -9.12
CA ASN A 27 -47.65 18.56 -9.43
C ASN A 27 -47.83 19.95 -10.07
N SER A 28 -46.98 20.94 -9.70
CA SER A 28 -47.10 22.31 -10.21
C SER A 28 -46.27 22.57 -11.47
N VAL A 29 -45.21 21.81 -11.72
CA VAL A 29 -44.29 22.06 -12.85
C VAL A 29 -44.27 20.90 -13.85
N ILE A 30 -44.12 19.68 -13.38
CA ILE A 30 -43.90 18.52 -14.26
C ILE A 30 -45.21 18.03 -14.87
N MET A 31 -46.28 17.89 -14.10
CA MET A 31 -47.56 17.41 -14.59
C MET A 31 -48.16 18.32 -15.67
N PRO A 32 -48.21 19.66 -15.53
CA PRO A 32 -48.69 20.56 -16.57
C PRO A 32 -47.86 20.53 -17.85
N MET A 33 -46.57 20.24 -17.75
CA MET A 33 -45.64 20.20 -18.90
C MET A 33 -45.92 19.02 -19.84
N PHE A 34 -46.47 17.92 -19.32
CA PHE A 34 -46.80 16.72 -20.12
C PHE A 34 -48.23 16.64 -20.60
N PHE A 35 -49.18 17.30 -19.93
CA PHE A 35 -50.63 17.15 -20.22
C PHE A 35 -51.31 18.36 -20.84
N ASN A 36 -50.65 19.53 -20.97
CA ASN A 36 -51.22 20.67 -21.64
C ASN A 36 -51.00 20.61 -23.16
N PRO A 37 -52.07 20.69 -23.99
CA PRO A 37 -51.93 20.82 -25.44
C PRO A 37 -51.21 22.12 -25.80
N LYS A 38 -50.41 22.11 -26.87
CA LYS A 38 -49.71 23.31 -27.35
C LYS A 38 -50.71 24.35 -27.84
N MET A 39 -50.97 25.35 -27.00
CA MET A 39 -51.81 26.50 -27.36
C MET A 39 -50.95 27.59 -28.00
N LYS A 40 -51.33 28.07 -29.19
CA LYS A 40 -50.67 29.20 -29.83
C LYS A 40 -51.61 30.43 -29.69
N GLU A 41 -51.13 31.48 -29.06
CA GLU A 41 -51.86 32.75 -28.99
C GLU A 41 -51.82 33.47 -30.34
N VAL A 42 -52.97 33.90 -30.81
CA VAL A 42 -53.13 34.67 -32.05
C VAL A 42 -53.96 35.93 -31.78
N SER A 43 -53.73 36.99 -32.54
CA SER A 43 -54.56 38.18 -32.45
C SER A 43 -55.98 37.92 -32.97
N TYR A 44 -56.99 38.66 -32.47
CA TYR A 44 -58.35 38.49 -32.88
C TYR A 44 -58.53 38.68 -34.39
N ASN A 45 -57.81 39.62 -35.02
CA ASN A 45 -57.84 39.85 -36.47
C ASN A 45 -57.32 38.64 -37.25
N ASN A 46 -56.17 38.02 -36.78
CA ASN A 46 -55.66 36.81 -37.41
C ASN A 46 -56.61 35.62 -37.23
N PHE A 47 -57.27 35.51 -36.09
CA PHE A 47 -58.32 34.52 -35.87
C PHE A 47 -59.46 34.67 -36.87
N LEU A 48 -60.03 35.91 -37.11
CA LEU A 48 -61.06 36.15 -38.09
C LEU A 48 -60.60 35.81 -39.52
N GLN A 49 -59.36 36.16 -39.86
CA GLN A 49 -58.75 35.80 -41.14
C GLN A 49 -58.67 34.28 -41.34
N MET A 50 -58.26 33.52 -40.30
CA MET A 50 -58.23 32.06 -40.34
C MET A 50 -59.62 31.43 -40.48
N VAL A 51 -60.64 32.04 -39.91
CA VAL A 51 -62.07 31.64 -40.09
C VAL A 51 -62.50 31.87 -41.51
N ASP A 52 -62.24 33.05 -42.10
CA ASP A 52 -62.63 33.42 -43.48
C ASP A 52 -61.83 32.56 -44.51
N GLU A 53 -60.61 32.20 -44.26
CA GLU A 53 -59.79 31.30 -45.08
C GLU A 53 -60.18 29.81 -44.93
N GLY A 54 -61.09 29.46 -44.04
CA GLY A 54 -61.56 28.09 -43.81
C GLY A 54 -60.55 27.16 -43.15
N LYS A 55 -59.57 27.72 -42.44
CA LYS A 55 -58.53 26.98 -41.71
C LYS A 55 -58.96 26.45 -40.34
N VAL A 56 -60.08 26.90 -39.83
CA VAL A 56 -60.62 26.55 -38.52
C VAL A 56 -61.77 25.53 -38.70
N SER A 57 -61.72 24.43 -37.95
CA SER A 57 -62.75 23.39 -37.95
C SER A 57 -63.78 23.59 -36.84
N LYS A 58 -63.35 23.97 -35.66
CA LYS A 58 -64.21 24.13 -34.48
C LYS A 58 -63.73 25.30 -33.62
N VAL A 59 -64.69 26.05 -33.07
CA VAL A 59 -64.43 27.17 -32.15
C VAL A 59 -65.15 26.93 -30.82
N GLU A 60 -64.43 26.97 -29.74
CA GLU A 60 -64.99 26.96 -28.39
C GLU A 60 -65.01 28.40 -27.83
N ILE A 61 -66.14 28.87 -27.46
CA ILE A 61 -66.39 30.22 -26.94
C ILE A 61 -66.50 30.10 -25.40
N THR A 62 -65.56 30.72 -24.70
CA THR A 62 -65.62 30.84 -23.24
C THR A 62 -65.76 32.28 -22.83
N ASP A 63 -66.12 32.62 -21.62
CA ASP A 63 -66.33 33.99 -21.16
C ASP A 63 -65.15 34.95 -21.38
N LYS A 64 -63.93 34.44 -21.37
CA LYS A 64 -62.70 35.25 -21.49
C LYS A 64 -61.90 35.01 -22.76
N ARG A 65 -62.12 33.91 -23.49
CA ARG A 65 -61.29 33.51 -24.64
C ARG A 65 -62.06 32.69 -25.67
N LEU A 66 -61.54 32.74 -26.88
CA LEU A 66 -61.98 31.89 -28.00
C LEU A 66 -60.82 30.89 -28.27
N ALA A 67 -61.14 29.62 -28.35
CA ALA A 67 -60.17 28.57 -28.72
C ALA A 67 -60.62 27.95 -30.06
N ALA A 68 -59.78 27.98 -31.06
CA ALA A 68 -60.03 27.48 -32.39
C ALA A 68 -59.10 26.27 -32.68
N VAL A 69 -59.69 25.22 -33.22
CA VAL A 69 -58.98 24.02 -33.64
C VAL A 69 -58.68 24.13 -35.14
N ASP A 70 -57.37 23.91 -35.50
CA ASP A 70 -56.99 23.92 -36.91
C ASP A 70 -57.59 22.73 -37.67
N LYS A 71 -58.12 23.00 -38.90
CA LYS A 71 -58.76 21.99 -39.73
C LYS A 71 -57.75 20.90 -40.22
N ASN A 72 -56.46 21.24 -40.41
CA ASN A 72 -55.48 20.37 -40.95
C ASN A 72 -54.62 19.67 -39.82
N ASN A 73 -54.70 20.19 -38.58
CA ASN A 73 -53.96 19.63 -37.44
C ASN A 73 -54.74 19.77 -36.13
N GLU A 74 -55.59 18.81 -35.83
CA GLU A 74 -56.46 18.81 -34.63
C GLU A 74 -55.69 18.94 -33.28
N LYS A 75 -54.33 18.78 -33.26
CA LYS A 75 -53.53 18.95 -32.09
C LYS A 75 -53.07 20.40 -31.84
N GLU A 76 -53.25 21.30 -32.80
CA GLU A 76 -52.91 22.71 -32.63
C GLU A 76 -54.19 23.50 -32.30
N ILE A 77 -54.15 24.18 -31.15
CA ILE A 77 -55.26 25.01 -30.68
C ILE A 77 -54.81 26.47 -30.68
N TYR A 78 -55.48 27.29 -31.48
CA TYR A 78 -55.26 28.73 -31.49
C TYR A 78 -56.15 29.38 -30.44
N VAL A 79 -55.62 30.25 -29.63
CA VAL A 79 -56.37 30.92 -28.56
C VAL A 79 -56.25 32.43 -28.75
N THR A 80 -57.37 33.11 -28.67
CA THR A 80 -57.44 34.57 -28.68
C THR A 80 -58.40 35.08 -27.60
N GLY A 81 -58.15 36.31 -27.13
CA GLY A 81 -59.11 36.98 -26.22
C GLY A 81 -60.49 37.20 -26.86
N ARG A 82 -61.51 37.04 -26.04
CA ARG A 82 -62.87 37.34 -26.51
C ARG A 82 -63.07 38.85 -26.67
N VAL A 83 -63.47 39.27 -27.86
CA VAL A 83 -63.94 40.64 -28.19
C VAL A 83 -65.45 40.61 -28.32
N GLU A 84 -66.12 41.64 -27.83
CA GLU A 84 -67.55 41.76 -28.01
C GLU A 84 -67.83 42.13 -29.47
N ASP A 85 -68.02 41.13 -30.33
CA ASP A 85 -68.34 41.26 -31.75
C ASP A 85 -69.68 40.61 -31.99
N PRO A 86 -70.80 41.44 -32.23
CA PRO A 86 -72.13 40.93 -32.51
C PRO A 86 -72.21 40.15 -33.82
N GLU A 87 -71.27 40.34 -34.74
CA GLU A 87 -71.25 39.65 -36.03
C GLU A 87 -70.50 38.34 -36.04
N LEU A 88 -69.77 38.02 -34.96
CA LEU A 88 -68.90 36.79 -34.85
C LEU A 88 -69.73 35.51 -35.14
N ALA A 89 -70.91 35.38 -34.56
CA ALA A 89 -71.75 34.20 -34.76
C ALA A 89 -72.22 34.08 -36.23
N ASN A 90 -72.56 35.19 -36.87
CA ASN A 90 -72.94 35.21 -38.27
C ASN A 90 -71.75 34.87 -39.20
N ARG A 91 -70.54 35.30 -38.89
CA ARG A 91 -69.35 34.99 -39.67
C ARG A 91 -68.97 33.51 -39.53
N LEU A 92 -69.03 32.94 -38.31
CA LEU A 92 -68.76 31.51 -38.07
C LEU A 92 -69.79 30.62 -38.81
N MET A 93 -71.11 31.03 -38.85
CA MET A 93 -72.12 30.30 -39.61
C MET A 93 -71.89 30.38 -41.12
N LYS A 94 -71.50 31.55 -41.67
CA LYS A 94 -71.20 31.72 -43.11
C LYS A 94 -69.98 30.86 -43.52
N SER A 95 -68.97 30.74 -42.68
CA SER A 95 -67.74 29.93 -42.92
C SER A 95 -67.92 28.44 -42.59
N LYS A 96 -69.13 28.00 -42.21
CA LYS A 96 -69.51 26.62 -41.86
C LYS A 96 -68.60 26.03 -40.77
N VAL A 97 -68.18 26.83 -39.81
CA VAL A 97 -67.37 26.43 -38.66
C VAL A 97 -68.29 26.02 -37.53
N GLU A 98 -68.03 24.85 -36.94
CA GLU A 98 -68.76 24.39 -35.75
C GLU A 98 -68.38 25.24 -34.55
N PHE A 99 -69.33 25.86 -33.85
CA PHE A 99 -69.00 26.60 -32.63
C PHE A 99 -69.91 26.21 -31.47
N THR A 100 -69.31 26.12 -30.26
CA THR A 100 -70.02 25.80 -29.03
C THR A 100 -69.61 26.77 -27.93
N GLN A 101 -70.58 27.24 -27.15
CA GLN A 101 -70.32 27.97 -25.94
C GLN A 101 -70.15 26.96 -24.77
N VAL A 102 -68.98 26.93 -24.16
CA VAL A 102 -68.73 26.04 -23.06
C VAL A 102 -69.31 26.65 -21.79
N VAL A 103 -70.28 25.98 -21.18
CA VAL A 103 -70.78 26.30 -19.85
C VAL A 103 -69.86 25.63 -18.84
N PRO A 104 -69.18 26.38 -17.97
CA PRO A 104 -68.29 25.78 -16.99
C PRO A 104 -69.09 24.84 -16.07
N LYS A 105 -68.72 23.53 -16.06
CA LYS A 105 -69.20 22.63 -15.02
C LYS A 105 -68.45 22.96 -13.77
N GLU A 106 -69.06 23.53 -12.75
CA GLU A 106 -68.48 23.69 -11.43
C GLU A 106 -68.23 22.31 -10.85
N GLN A 107 -66.95 21.92 -10.87
CA GLN A 107 -66.49 20.74 -10.09
C GLN A 107 -66.52 21.11 -8.62
N SER A 108 -67.09 20.23 -7.79
CA SER A 108 -67.11 20.42 -6.34
C SER A 108 -65.68 20.66 -5.84
N PRO A 109 -65.44 21.73 -5.07
CA PRO A 109 -64.11 22.03 -4.50
C PRO A 109 -63.49 20.85 -3.75
N LEU A 110 -64.31 19.98 -3.15
CA LEU A 110 -63.90 18.77 -2.45
C LEU A 110 -63.34 17.70 -3.41
N VAL A 111 -63.95 17.52 -4.59
CA VAL A 111 -63.47 16.57 -5.60
C VAL A 111 -62.14 17.04 -6.18
N THR A 112 -61.99 18.32 -6.46
CA THR A 112 -60.76 18.93 -6.97
C THR A 112 -59.63 18.83 -5.92
N PHE A 113 -59.93 19.07 -4.66
CA PHE A 113 -58.97 18.89 -3.57
C PHE A 113 -58.54 17.42 -3.45
N PHE A 114 -59.48 16.48 -3.47
CA PHE A 114 -59.20 15.07 -3.33
C PHE A 114 -58.35 14.51 -4.49
N THR A 115 -58.70 14.89 -5.74
CA THR A 115 -57.97 14.40 -6.92
C THR A 115 -56.59 15.02 -7.07
N ASN A 116 -56.39 16.28 -6.69
CA ASN A 116 -55.11 16.97 -6.87
C ASN A 116 -54.15 16.80 -5.70
N TRP A 117 -54.65 16.50 -4.48
CA TRP A 117 -53.81 16.43 -3.28
C TRP A 117 -53.83 15.07 -2.59
N VAL A 118 -55.01 14.48 -2.37
CA VAL A 118 -55.11 13.24 -1.59
C VAL A 118 -54.76 12.01 -2.42
N LEU A 119 -55.27 11.94 -3.65
CA LEU A 119 -55.05 10.77 -4.52
C LEU A 119 -53.57 10.55 -4.88
N PRO A 120 -52.76 11.56 -5.27
CA PRO A 120 -51.32 11.38 -5.50
C PRO A 120 -50.54 10.91 -4.28
N ILE A 121 -50.90 11.41 -3.08
CA ILE A 121 -50.27 10.98 -1.82
C ILE A 121 -50.61 9.52 -1.54
N LEU A 122 -51.82 9.07 -1.71
CA LEU A 122 -52.24 7.67 -1.51
C LEU A 122 -51.57 6.73 -2.52
N ILE A 123 -51.44 7.13 -3.79
CA ILE A 123 -50.74 6.35 -4.81
C ILE A 123 -49.25 6.22 -4.46
N PHE A 124 -48.63 7.32 -4.04
CA PHE A 124 -47.21 7.31 -3.69
C PHE A 124 -46.94 6.47 -2.43
N PHE A 125 -47.82 6.55 -1.43
CA PHE A 125 -47.74 5.73 -0.24
C PHE A 125 -47.95 4.24 -0.56
N GLY A 126 -48.92 3.91 -1.40
CA GLY A 126 -49.18 2.55 -1.88
C GLY A 126 -48.02 1.97 -2.67
N LEU A 127 -47.44 2.74 -3.60
CA LEU A 127 -46.25 2.36 -4.36
C LEU A 127 -45.02 2.22 -3.45
N GLY A 128 -44.88 3.11 -2.48
CA GLY A 128 -43.79 3.02 -1.47
C GLY A 128 -43.88 1.76 -0.63
N GLN A 129 -45.08 1.39 -0.17
CA GLN A 129 -45.33 0.14 0.56
C GLN A 129 -45.07 -1.09 -0.32
N LEU A 130 -45.50 -1.04 -1.58
CA LEU A 130 -45.26 -2.12 -2.54
C LEU A 130 -43.77 -2.28 -2.84
N PHE A 131 -43.04 -1.17 -2.99
CA PHE A 131 -41.59 -1.16 -3.17
C PHE A 131 -40.85 -1.70 -1.94
N MET A 132 -41.24 -1.29 -0.73
CA MET A 132 -40.71 -1.84 0.52
C MET A 132 -41.01 -3.34 0.65
N TYR A 133 -42.19 -3.80 0.26
CA TYR A 133 -42.55 -5.21 0.26
C TYR A 133 -41.68 -6.03 -0.72
N PHE A 134 -41.47 -5.53 -1.96
CA PHE A 134 -40.58 -6.19 -2.92
C PHE A 134 -39.11 -6.13 -2.55
N MET A 135 -38.65 -5.00 -1.96
CA MET A 135 -37.29 -4.86 -1.46
C MET A 135 -37.05 -5.74 -0.24
N GLY A 136 -38.02 -5.82 0.69
CA GLY A 136 -37.95 -6.72 1.83
C GLY A 136 -37.83 -8.21 1.44
N LYS A 137 -38.53 -8.63 0.40
CA LYS A 137 -38.42 -9.99 -0.14
C LYS A 137 -37.09 -10.28 -0.86
N ARG A 138 -36.47 -9.27 -1.50
CA ARG A 138 -35.15 -9.41 -2.15
C ARG A 138 -33.98 -9.16 -1.18
N MET A 139 -34.13 -8.35 -0.17
CA MET A 139 -33.08 -8.02 0.81
C MET A 139 -33.17 -8.84 2.12
N GLY A 140 -34.28 -9.49 2.40
CA GLY A 140 -34.51 -10.25 3.65
C GLY A 140 -33.59 -11.47 3.81
N GLY A 141 -32.83 -11.89 2.79
CA GLY A 141 -31.84 -12.95 2.88
C GLY A 141 -30.41 -12.49 3.20
N ASN A 142 -30.05 -11.26 2.88
CA ASN A 142 -28.66 -10.79 2.99
C ASN A 142 -28.41 -9.81 4.15
N ALA A 143 -29.42 -9.19 4.74
CA ALA A 143 -29.22 -8.22 5.82
C ALA A 143 -28.74 -8.86 7.14
N MET A 144 -28.91 -10.17 7.35
CA MET A 144 -28.35 -10.90 8.49
C MET A 144 -26.94 -11.46 8.26
N SER A 145 -26.37 -11.28 7.05
CA SER A 145 -25.05 -11.81 6.68
C SER A 145 -23.90 -10.82 6.90
N PHE A 146 -24.17 -9.55 7.18
CA PHE A 146 -23.15 -8.49 7.29
C PHE A 146 -22.21 -8.62 8.49
N GLY A 147 -22.46 -9.50 9.44
CA GLY A 147 -21.60 -9.73 10.61
C GLY A 147 -20.83 -11.03 10.60
N LYS A 148 -20.95 -11.86 9.55
CA LYS A 148 -20.22 -13.13 9.51
C LYS A 148 -18.77 -12.89 9.11
N SER A 149 -17.86 -13.51 9.87
CA SER A 149 -16.44 -13.50 9.55
C SER A 149 -16.18 -14.18 8.20
N ASN A 150 -15.41 -13.51 7.35
CA ASN A 150 -14.86 -14.09 6.12
C ASN A 150 -13.54 -14.83 6.37
N ALA A 151 -13.23 -15.18 7.63
CA ALA A 151 -12.02 -15.90 7.95
C ALA A 151 -11.92 -17.19 7.10
N LYS A 152 -10.81 -17.31 6.40
CA LYS A 152 -10.53 -18.50 5.62
C LYS A 152 -10.15 -19.65 6.55
N VAL A 153 -10.96 -20.69 6.56
CA VAL A 153 -10.70 -21.90 7.34
C VAL A 153 -9.93 -22.88 6.47
N TYR A 154 -8.75 -23.22 6.90
CA TYR A 154 -7.93 -24.26 6.27
C TYR A 154 -7.79 -25.43 7.25
N VAL A 155 -8.10 -26.63 6.79
CA VAL A 155 -7.73 -27.86 7.50
C VAL A 155 -6.35 -28.32 6.99
N GLU A 156 -5.70 -29.25 7.68
CA GLU A 156 -4.34 -29.75 7.35
C GLU A 156 -4.14 -30.03 5.86
N ALA A 157 -5.07 -30.74 5.23
CA ALA A 157 -5.02 -31.07 3.80
C ALA A 157 -5.03 -29.85 2.87
N GLN A 158 -5.40 -28.66 3.36
CA GLN A 158 -5.48 -27.41 2.60
C GLN A 158 -4.30 -26.46 2.88
N THR A 159 -3.66 -26.54 4.04
CA THR A 159 -2.47 -25.71 4.32
C THR A 159 -1.26 -26.23 3.56
N GLY A 160 -1.09 -27.53 3.44
CA GLY A 160 -0.02 -28.18 2.70
C GLY A 160 1.39 -27.73 3.05
N LYS A 161 1.55 -27.04 4.21
CA LYS A 161 2.78 -26.43 4.69
C LYS A 161 3.18 -27.00 6.02
N SER A 162 4.47 -27.30 6.18
CA SER A 162 5.07 -27.82 7.41
C SER A 162 6.34 -27.00 7.75
N PHE A 163 6.97 -27.27 8.87
CA PHE A 163 8.26 -26.67 9.21
C PHE A 163 9.39 -27.02 8.22
N ALA A 164 9.24 -28.06 7.42
CA ALA A 164 10.19 -28.38 6.34
C ALA A 164 10.15 -27.38 5.18
N ASP A 165 9.05 -26.62 5.02
CA ASP A 165 8.92 -25.55 4.04
C ASP A 165 9.45 -24.19 4.55
N VAL A 166 9.81 -24.10 5.83
CA VAL A 166 10.34 -22.90 6.46
C VAL A 166 11.82 -23.09 6.73
N ALA A 167 12.66 -22.22 6.23
CA ALA A 167 14.10 -22.22 6.45
C ALA A 167 14.56 -20.92 7.13
N GLY A 168 15.69 -20.97 7.82
CA GLY A 168 16.36 -19.81 8.38
C GLY A 168 15.61 -19.07 9.50
N GLN A 169 14.80 -19.78 10.28
CA GLN A 169 14.02 -19.25 11.41
C GLN A 169 14.00 -20.28 12.54
N ASP A 170 15.16 -20.81 12.92
CA ASP A 170 15.24 -21.98 13.79
C ASP A 170 14.77 -21.68 15.22
N GLU A 171 15.10 -20.51 15.78
CA GLU A 171 14.65 -20.08 17.10
C GLU A 171 13.14 -19.85 17.13
N ALA A 172 12.59 -19.25 16.06
CA ALA A 172 11.15 -19.07 15.95
C ALA A 172 10.39 -20.39 15.81
N LYS A 173 10.96 -21.36 15.06
CA LYS A 173 10.42 -22.73 14.96
C LYS A 173 10.43 -23.45 16.30
N GLU A 174 11.54 -23.39 17.04
CA GLU A 174 11.66 -24.01 18.36
C GLU A 174 10.59 -23.46 19.31
N ALA A 175 10.45 -22.12 19.40
CA ALA A 175 9.43 -21.49 20.22
C ALA A 175 8.00 -21.86 19.81
N LEU A 176 7.75 -22.06 18.52
CA LEU A 176 6.45 -22.47 17.97
C LEU A 176 6.18 -23.96 18.13
N MET A 177 7.23 -24.81 18.15
CA MET A 177 7.10 -26.25 18.37
C MET A 177 6.54 -26.55 19.76
N GLU A 178 6.86 -25.74 20.76
CA GLU A 178 6.24 -25.86 22.10
C GLU A 178 4.70 -25.69 22.03
N LEU A 179 4.19 -24.79 21.17
CA LEU A 179 2.75 -24.62 20.96
C LEU A 179 2.14 -25.84 20.25
N VAL A 180 2.88 -26.43 19.31
CA VAL A 180 2.47 -27.69 18.62
C VAL A 180 2.38 -28.83 19.65
N ASP A 181 3.42 -29.02 20.49
CA ASP A 181 3.42 -30.07 21.53
C ASP A 181 2.26 -29.87 22.52
N PHE A 182 1.97 -28.63 22.92
CA PHE A 182 0.81 -28.33 23.76
C PHE A 182 -0.53 -28.72 23.10
N LEU A 183 -0.72 -28.40 21.82
CA LEU A 183 -1.94 -28.75 21.10
C LEU A 183 -2.14 -30.27 21.01
N HIS A 184 -1.05 -31.04 20.95
CA HIS A 184 -1.10 -32.50 20.93
C HIS A 184 -1.23 -33.12 22.33
N ASN A 185 -0.53 -32.55 23.33
CA ASN A 185 -0.37 -33.15 24.66
C ASN A 185 -0.71 -32.18 25.80
N PRO A 186 -1.92 -31.58 25.85
CA PRO A 186 -2.27 -30.56 26.84
C PRO A 186 -2.22 -31.09 28.29
N GLY A 187 -2.46 -32.38 28.51
CA GLY A 187 -2.39 -33.01 29.82
C GLY A 187 -1.02 -32.89 30.49
N LYS A 188 0.06 -33.11 29.73
CA LYS A 188 1.45 -33.05 30.21
C LYS A 188 1.81 -31.71 30.86
N TYR A 189 1.31 -30.63 30.31
CA TYR A 189 1.55 -29.27 30.84
C TYR A 189 0.68 -29.00 32.08
N LYS A 190 -0.57 -29.48 32.06
CA LYS A 190 -1.49 -29.33 33.20
C LYS A 190 -1.02 -30.07 34.43
N ASP A 191 -0.44 -31.27 34.26
CA ASP A 191 0.04 -32.13 35.35
C ASP A 191 1.21 -31.50 36.12
N ILE A 192 2.03 -30.69 35.46
CA ILE A 192 3.14 -29.93 36.05
C ILE A 192 2.65 -28.58 36.63
N GLY A 193 1.42 -28.15 36.30
CA GLY A 193 0.89 -26.84 36.70
C GLY A 193 1.35 -25.69 35.81
N ALA A 194 1.85 -25.98 34.61
CA ALA A 194 2.24 -24.95 33.65
C ALA A 194 1.02 -24.29 32.99
N ASN A 195 0.98 -22.95 33.03
CA ASN A 195 0.00 -22.17 32.31
C ASN A 195 0.52 -21.88 30.91
N MET A 196 -0.13 -22.44 29.90
CA MET A 196 0.22 -22.18 28.50
C MET A 196 -0.20 -20.77 28.05
N PRO A 197 0.62 -20.12 27.23
CA PRO A 197 0.25 -18.84 26.64
C PRO A 197 -0.99 -18.99 25.77
N LYS A 198 -1.98 -18.13 25.98
CA LYS A 198 -3.20 -18.09 25.15
C LYS A 198 -2.91 -17.60 23.75
N GLY A 199 -1.87 -16.78 23.61
CA GLY A 199 -1.49 -16.19 22.34
C GLY A 199 0.00 -15.93 22.19
N ALA A 200 0.49 -16.02 20.96
CA ALA A 200 1.84 -15.62 20.59
C ALA A 200 1.81 -14.56 19.49
N LEU A 201 2.71 -13.60 19.60
CA LEU A 201 2.88 -12.49 18.64
C LEU A 201 4.17 -12.70 17.85
N LEU A 202 4.04 -12.91 16.54
CA LEU A 202 5.15 -12.96 15.60
C LEU A 202 5.56 -11.52 15.23
N VAL A 203 6.80 -11.17 15.50
CA VAL A 203 7.28 -9.79 15.36
C VAL A 203 8.52 -9.77 14.47
N GLY A 204 8.55 -8.92 13.46
CA GLY A 204 9.73 -8.79 12.61
C GLY A 204 9.48 -8.01 11.33
N PRO A 205 10.53 -7.80 10.52
CA PRO A 205 10.43 -7.08 9.25
C PRO A 205 9.43 -7.71 8.28
N PRO A 206 8.91 -6.95 7.30
CA PRO A 206 8.10 -7.53 6.24
C PRO A 206 8.89 -8.56 5.42
N GLY A 207 8.20 -9.56 4.87
CA GLY A 207 8.83 -10.58 4.03
C GLY A 207 9.63 -11.67 4.76
N THR A 208 9.70 -11.67 6.10
CA THR A 208 10.44 -12.68 6.88
C THR A 208 9.70 -14.01 7.05
N GLY A 209 8.48 -14.14 6.54
CA GLY A 209 7.74 -15.41 6.54
C GLY A 209 6.80 -15.63 7.73
N LYS A 210 6.39 -14.59 8.47
CA LYS A 210 5.49 -14.69 9.64
C LYS A 210 4.20 -15.45 9.34
N THR A 211 3.53 -15.11 8.24
CA THR A 211 2.30 -15.79 7.78
C THR A 211 2.58 -17.24 7.37
N LEU A 212 3.75 -17.53 6.76
CA LEU A 212 4.18 -18.88 6.41
C LEU A 212 4.42 -19.74 7.65
N LEU A 213 5.11 -19.18 8.65
CA LEU A 213 5.34 -19.83 9.95
C LEU A 213 4.02 -20.19 10.64
N ALA A 214 3.05 -19.27 10.69
CA ALA A 214 1.74 -19.53 11.29
C ALA A 214 1.00 -20.69 10.59
N ARG A 215 1.08 -20.77 9.25
CA ARG A 215 0.52 -21.90 8.48
C ARG A 215 1.26 -23.20 8.72
N ALA A 216 2.60 -23.13 8.85
CA ALA A 216 3.42 -24.28 9.12
C ALA A 216 3.13 -24.89 10.49
N VAL A 217 2.91 -24.05 11.52
CA VAL A 217 2.47 -24.50 12.86
C VAL A 217 1.17 -25.28 12.80
N ALA A 218 0.18 -24.79 12.05
CA ALA A 218 -1.10 -25.45 11.92
C ALA A 218 -0.99 -26.80 11.17
N GLY A 219 -0.17 -26.85 10.12
CA GLY A 219 0.10 -28.08 9.39
C GLY A 219 0.86 -29.11 10.22
N GLU A 220 1.82 -28.68 11.03
CA GLU A 220 2.57 -29.53 11.94
C GLU A 220 1.68 -30.04 13.08
N ALA A 221 0.83 -29.17 13.65
CA ALA A 221 -0.12 -29.52 14.70
C ALA A 221 -1.32 -30.33 14.19
N LYS A 222 -1.54 -30.39 12.89
CA LYS A 222 -2.69 -31.09 12.25
C LYS A 222 -4.05 -30.61 12.76
N VAL A 223 -4.17 -29.30 12.97
CA VAL A 223 -5.38 -28.65 13.47
C VAL A 223 -5.95 -27.66 12.46
N PRO A 224 -7.26 -27.34 12.52
CA PRO A 224 -7.88 -26.29 11.72
C PRO A 224 -7.17 -24.94 11.90
N PHE A 225 -7.00 -24.21 10.80
CA PHE A 225 -6.35 -22.91 10.76
C PHE A 225 -7.32 -21.85 10.27
N PHE A 226 -7.60 -20.87 11.12
CA PHE A 226 -8.40 -19.70 10.79
C PHE A 226 -7.48 -18.53 10.52
N SER A 227 -7.51 -17.97 9.32
CA SER A 227 -6.67 -16.83 8.96
C SER A 227 -7.51 -15.62 8.58
N ILE A 228 -7.20 -14.49 9.19
CA ILE A 228 -7.84 -13.20 8.92
C ILE A 228 -6.79 -12.09 8.98
N SER A 229 -6.95 -11.04 8.16
CA SER A 229 -6.15 -9.82 8.28
C SER A 229 -6.79 -8.86 9.29
N GLY A 230 -5.96 -8.18 10.09
CA GLY A 230 -6.42 -7.12 10.99
C GLY A 230 -7.18 -6.01 10.25
N SER A 231 -6.84 -5.75 9.00
CA SER A 231 -7.55 -4.80 8.14
C SER A 231 -9.00 -5.21 7.82
N GLU A 232 -9.31 -6.51 7.82
CA GLU A 232 -10.67 -7.02 7.57
C GLU A 232 -11.64 -6.74 8.74
N PHE A 233 -11.12 -6.36 9.90
CA PHE A 233 -11.93 -5.93 11.04
C PHE A 233 -12.25 -4.43 11.00
N VAL A 234 -11.55 -3.65 10.16
CA VAL A 234 -11.78 -2.21 10.05
C VAL A 234 -12.85 -1.95 9.00
N GLU A 235 -14.03 -1.57 9.44
CA GLU A 235 -15.20 -1.32 8.60
C GLU A 235 -15.68 0.13 8.73
N MET A 236 -16.45 0.60 7.74
CA MET A 236 -17.05 1.95 7.80
C MET A 236 -18.25 2.05 8.77
N PHE A 237 -18.82 0.92 9.19
CA PHE A 237 -19.99 0.90 10.06
C PHE A 237 -19.61 0.47 11.48
N VAL A 238 -19.90 1.33 12.44
CA VAL A 238 -19.60 1.11 13.85
C VAL A 238 -20.22 -0.20 14.36
N GLY A 239 -19.40 -1.04 14.99
CA GLY A 239 -19.81 -2.31 15.61
C GLY A 239 -19.70 -3.55 14.71
N MET A 240 -19.43 -3.41 13.42
CA MET A 240 -19.28 -4.56 12.52
C MET A 240 -17.97 -5.31 12.76
N GLY A 241 -16.89 -4.60 13.01
CA GLY A 241 -15.60 -5.21 13.36
C GLY A 241 -15.70 -6.05 14.63
N ALA A 242 -16.34 -5.52 15.68
CA ALA A 242 -16.60 -6.25 16.91
C ALA A 242 -17.48 -7.49 16.71
N ALA A 243 -18.46 -7.44 15.81
CA ALA A 243 -19.29 -8.59 15.49
C ALA A 243 -18.49 -9.70 14.78
N ARG A 244 -17.57 -9.32 13.86
CA ARG A 244 -16.67 -10.28 13.20
C ARG A 244 -15.71 -10.95 14.18
N VAL A 245 -15.18 -10.20 15.13
CA VAL A 245 -14.34 -10.77 16.20
C VAL A 245 -15.11 -11.84 16.96
N ARG A 246 -16.32 -11.55 17.43
CA ARG A 246 -17.17 -12.52 18.14
C ARG A 246 -17.46 -13.76 17.29
N ASP A 247 -17.80 -13.59 16.03
CA ASP A 247 -18.10 -14.70 15.12
C ASP A 247 -16.87 -15.59 14.90
N LEU A 248 -15.68 -14.99 14.67
CA LEU A 248 -14.42 -15.70 14.54
C LEU A 248 -14.12 -16.57 15.77
N PHE A 249 -14.19 -15.98 16.98
CA PHE A 249 -13.91 -16.71 18.22
C PHE A 249 -14.95 -17.81 18.49
N LYS A 250 -16.21 -17.57 18.17
CA LYS A 250 -17.26 -18.59 18.24
C LYS A 250 -16.96 -19.78 17.31
N GLN A 251 -16.61 -19.51 16.04
CA GLN A 251 -16.23 -20.56 15.08
C GLN A 251 -14.99 -21.33 15.53
N ALA A 252 -14.00 -20.64 16.10
CA ALA A 252 -12.79 -21.27 16.62
C ALA A 252 -13.10 -22.20 17.81
N GLN A 253 -13.98 -21.78 18.73
CA GLN A 253 -14.42 -22.60 19.87
C GLN A 253 -15.19 -23.85 19.42
N GLU A 254 -16.03 -23.73 18.38
CA GLU A 254 -16.78 -24.86 17.81
C GLU A 254 -15.87 -25.90 17.14
N LYS A 255 -14.70 -25.48 16.67
CA LYS A 255 -13.73 -26.34 15.95
C LYS A 255 -12.42 -26.57 16.71
N ALA A 256 -12.44 -26.40 18.03
CA ALA A 256 -11.27 -26.67 18.87
C ALA A 256 -10.91 -28.18 18.89
N PRO A 257 -9.62 -28.58 18.91
CA PRO A 257 -8.44 -27.70 18.92
C PRO A 257 -8.17 -27.04 17.57
N CYS A 258 -7.75 -25.76 17.57
CA CYS A 258 -7.48 -25.00 16.35
C CYS A 258 -6.51 -23.84 16.59
N ILE A 259 -6.01 -23.26 15.50
CA ILE A 259 -5.20 -22.04 15.53
C ILE A 259 -5.96 -20.90 14.85
N VAL A 260 -6.05 -19.75 15.53
CA VAL A 260 -6.54 -18.48 14.98
C VAL A 260 -5.34 -17.59 14.69
N PHE A 261 -5.18 -17.18 13.45
CA PHE A 261 -4.10 -16.30 13.02
C PHE A 261 -4.66 -14.95 12.56
N ILE A 262 -4.15 -13.89 13.18
CA ILE A 262 -4.50 -12.51 12.85
C ILE A 262 -3.25 -11.83 12.27
N ASP A 263 -3.24 -11.64 10.96
CA ASP A 263 -2.15 -10.91 10.31
C ASP A 263 -2.35 -9.41 10.44
N GLU A 264 -1.26 -8.63 10.43
CA GLU A 264 -1.30 -7.16 10.55
C GLU A 264 -2.15 -6.68 11.72
N ILE A 265 -1.95 -7.26 12.91
CA ILE A 265 -2.75 -6.92 14.11
C ILE A 265 -2.67 -5.43 14.48
N ASP A 266 -1.64 -4.71 14.04
CA ASP A 266 -1.47 -3.28 14.23
C ASP A 266 -2.53 -2.44 13.50
N ALA A 267 -3.26 -3.01 12.53
CA ALA A 267 -4.40 -2.33 11.90
C ALA A 267 -5.52 -2.01 12.92
N ILE A 268 -5.73 -2.88 13.92
CA ILE A 268 -6.75 -2.70 14.97
C ILE A 268 -6.14 -2.40 16.34
N GLY A 269 -4.90 -2.85 16.56
CA GLY A 269 -4.23 -2.81 17.87
C GLY A 269 -3.42 -1.54 18.15
N LYS A 270 -3.51 -0.49 17.34
CA LYS A 270 -2.70 0.73 17.48
C LYS A 270 -3.03 1.49 18.77
N ARG A 271 -1.97 2.02 19.43
CA ARG A 271 -2.07 2.87 20.65
C ARG A 271 -2.91 4.12 20.38
N ARG A 272 -3.56 4.62 21.43
CA ARG A 272 -4.30 5.89 21.41
C ARG A 272 -3.32 7.06 21.25
N ASP A 273 -3.45 7.80 20.16
CA ASP A 273 -2.80 9.10 20.03
C ASP A 273 -3.70 10.16 20.65
N ASN A 274 -3.20 10.86 21.67
CA ASN A 274 -3.94 11.85 22.44
C ASN A 274 -4.34 13.12 21.68
N GLY A 275 -4.31 13.15 20.36
CA GLY A 275 -4.40 14.40 19.59
C GLY A 275 -5.34 14.46 18.40
N GLN A 276 -6.03 13.41 17.97
CA GLN A 276 -6.92 13.49 16.80
C GLN A 276 -8.36 13.11 17.15
N PHE A 277 -9.23 14.09 17.18
CA PHE A 277 -10.67 13.96 17.27
C PHE A 277 -11.26 13.33 15.97
N GLY A 278 -11.99 12.22 16.12
CA GLY A 278 -12.96 11.75 15.13
C GLY A 278 -12.43 10.72 14.13
N GLY A 279 -12.68 9.43 14.39
CA GLY A 279 -12.49 8.32 13.44
C GLY A 279 -11.99 7.02 14.04
N ASN A 280 -11.69 6.97 15.34
CA ASN A 280 -11.11 5.80 15.99
C ASN A 280 -12.11 4.94 16.78
N ASP A 281 -13.38 5.36 16.92
CA ASP A 281 -14.36 4.67 17.79
C ASP A 281 -14.60 3.21 17.38
N GLU A 282 -14.59 2.91 16.07
CA GLU A 282 -14.80 1.55 15.60
C GLU A 282 -13.61 0.63 15.86
N ARG A 283 -12.39 1.14 15.60
CA ARG A 283 -11.15 0.39 15.87
C ARG A 283 -11.02 0.11 17.36
N GLU A 284 -11.31 1.09 18.20
CA GLU A 284 -11.28 0.94 19.65
C GLU A 284 -12.32 -0.06 20.14
N GLN A 285 -13.53 -0.02 19.60
CA GLN A 285 -14.59 -0.98 19.92
C GLN A 285 -14.18 -2.40 19.49
N THR A 286 -13.58 -2.55 18.32
CA THR A 286 -13.08 -3.82 17.80
C THR A 286 -11.93 -4.35 18.65
N LEU A 287 -10.97 -3.50 19.03
CA LEU A 287 -9.88 -3.85 19.93
C LEU A 287 -10.41 -4.31 21.29
N ASN A 288 -11.32 -3.54 21.89
CA ASN A 288 -11.91 -3.90 23.18
C ASN A 288 -12.68 -5.23 23.12
N GLN A 289 -13.36 -5.51 22.01
CA GLN A 289 -14.00 -6.80 21.79
C GLN A 289 -12.96 -7.93 21.67
N LEU A 290 -11.88 -7.73 20.92
CA LEU A 290 -10.80 -8.72 20.82
C LEU A 290 -10.19 -9.02 22.20
N LEU A 291 -9.91 -7.99 22.99
CA LEU A 291 -9.39 -8.15 24.35
C LEU A 291 -10.37 -8.93 25.24
N SER A 292 -11.67 -8.62 25.14
CA SER A 292 -12.74 -9.32 25.88
C SER A 292 -12.84 -10.79 25.50
N GLU A 293 -12.77 -11.11 24.19
CA GLU A 293 -12.79 -12.50 23.73
C GLU A 293 -11.55 -13.27 24.20
N MET A 294 -10.35 -12.65 24.14
CA MET A 294 -9.12 -13.28 24.64
C MET A 294 -9.14 -13.53 26.14
N ASP A 295 -9.69 -12.59 26.93
CA ASP A 295 -9.79 -12.75 28.39
C ASP A 295 -10.83 -13.81 28.77
N GLY A 296 -11.98 -13.82 28.11
CA GLY A 296 -13.08 -14.79 28.34
C GLY A 296 -12.80 -16.18 27.78
N PHE A 297 -11.67 -16.36 27.10
CA PHE A 297 -11.33 -17.58 26.41
C PHE A 297 -10.70 -18.60 27.36
N ASP A 298 -11.22 -19.82 27.35
CA ASP A 298 -10.65 -20.95 28.10
C ASP A 298 -9.54 -21.63 27.29
N GLY A 299 -8.29 -21.33 27.62
CA GLY A 299 -7.12 -21.92 26.97
C GLY A 299 -7.03 -23.45 27.08
N SER A 300 -7.77 -24.07 28.03
CA SER A 300 -7.80 -25.52 28.18
C SER A 300 -8.51 -26.26 27.04
N LYS A 301 -9.27 -25.54 26.20
CA LYS A 301 -9.98 -26.10 25.03
C LYS A 301 -9.10 -26.30 23.80
N GLY A 302 -7.80 -25.95 23.87
CA GLY A 302 -6.85 -26.17 22.77
C GLY A 302 -6.96 -25.18 21.62
N VAL A 303 -7.45 -23.96 21.85
CA VAL A 303 -7.36 -22.89 20.84
C VAL A 303 -6.16 -22.01 21.14
N VAL A 304 -5.31 -21.79 20.14
CA VAL A 304 -4.13 -20.93 20.22
C VAL A 304 -4.32 -19.75 19.26
N ILE A 305 -4.06 -18.55 19.76
CA ILE A 305 -4.14 -17.34 18.97
C ILE A 305 -2.72 -16.93 18.55
N LEU A 306 -2.47 -16.87 17.24
CA LEU A 306 -1.25 -16.30 16.71
C LEU A 306 -1.58 -14.94 16.08
N ALA A 307 -0.72 -13.96 16.29
CA ALA A 307 -0.82 -12.69 15.57
C ALA A 307 0.53 -12.31 14.96
N ALA A 308 0.51 -11.52 13.90
CA ALA A 308 1.72 -10.99 13.28
C ALA A 308 1.67 -9.47 13.16
N THR A 309 2.82 -8.84 13.35
CA THR A 309 3.01 -7.40 13.13
C THR A 309 4.42 -7.07 12.68
N ASN A 310 4.53 -6.02 11.88
CA ASN A 310 5.80 -5.39 11.55
C ASN A 310 6.12 -4.20 12.48
N ARG A 311 5.15 -3.79 13.35
CA ARG A 311 5.21 -2.59 14.18
C ARG A 311 4.82 -2.89 15.63
N PRO A 312 5.60 -3.67 16.37
CA PRO A 312 5.25 -4.05 17.75
C PRO A 312 5.15 -2.84 18.68
N GLU A 313 5.92 -1.78 18.42
CA GLU A 313 5.91 -0.54 19.20
C GLU A 313 4.61 0.27 19.04
N SER A 314 3.88 0.09 17.95
CA SER A 314 2.60 0.75 17.70
C SER A 314 1.44 0.12 18.46
N LEU A 315 1.61 -1.11 18.96
CA LEU A 315 0.54 -1.87 19.62
C LEU A 315 0.18 -1.29 20.99
N ASP A 316 -1.11 -1.39 21.31
CA ASP A 316 -1.61 -1.09 22.66
C ASP A 316 -1.01 -2.08 23.66
N LYS A 317 -0.52 -1.56 24.78
CA LYS A 317 0.08 -2.37 25.85
C LYS A 317 -0.88 -3.40 26.43
N ALA A 318 -2.18 -3.16 26.32
CA ALA A 318 -3.20 -4.09 26.77
C ALA A 318 -3.17 -5.43 26.02
N LEU A 319 -2.82 -5.44 24.73
CA LEU A 319 -2.65 -6.68 23.96
C LEU A 319 -1.47 -7.53 24.44
N LEU A 320 -0.47 -6.89 25.05
CA LEU A 320 0.79 -7.51 25.45
C LEU A 320 0.83 -7.93 26.93
N ARG A 321 -0.34 -7.88 27.62
CA ARG A 321 -0.46 -8.31 29.02
C ARG A 321 -0.55 -9.85 29.11
N PRO A 322 -0.06 -10.44 30.24
CA PRO A 322 -0.23 -11.87 30.48
C PRO A 322 -1.68 -12.32 30.31
N GLY A 323 -1.86 -13.48 29.69
CA GLY A 323 -3.17 -14.03 29.35
C GLY A 323 -3.73 -13.59 28.00
N ARG A 324 -2.95 -12.81 27.21
CA ARG A 324 -3.25 -12.37 25.83
C ARG A 324 -2.09 -12.75 24.90
N PHE A 325 -1.40 -11.78 24.27
CA PHE A 325 -0.16 -12.05 23.56
C PHE A 325 1.04 -11.92 24.51
N ASP A 326 1.15 -12.88 25.40
CA ASP A 326 2.18 -12.93 26.44
C ASP A 326 3.51 -13.47 25.94
N ARG A 327 3.52 -14.21 24.84
CA ARG A 327 4.74 -14.68 24.18
C ARG A 327 5.01 -13.88 22.91
N ARG A 328 6.20 -13.28 22.83
CA ARG A 328 6.69 -12.59 21.62
C ARG A 328 7.76 -13.44 20.97
N ILE A 329 7.56 -13.75 19.70
CA ILE A 329 8.47 -14.58 18.91
C ILE A 329 9.05 -13.69 17.82
N PRO A 330 10.33 -13.33 17.91
CA PRO A 330 11.01 -12.57 16.87
C PRO A 330 11.17 -13.43 15.62
N VAL A 331 10.87 -12.87 14.46
CA VAL A 331 11.04 -13.46 13.13
C VAL A 331 11.89 -12.47 12.35
N GLU A 332 13.19 -12.54 12.55
CA GLU A 332 14.16 -11.58 12.03
C GLU A 332 14.58 -11.89 10.59
N LEU A 333 15.38 -11.00 10.00
CA LEU A 333 16.00 -11.28 8.70
C LEU A 333 16.94 -12.49 8.84
N PRO A 334 16.99 -13.36 7.82
CA PRO A 334 17.79 -14.57 7.89
C PRO A 334 19.30 -14.26 7.89
N ASP A 335 20.06 -14.99 8.68
CA ASP A 335 21.51 -15.01 8.65
C ASP A 335 22.03 -15.69 7.36
N LEU A 336 23.33 -15.74 7.17
CA LEU A 336 23.96 -16.33 5.99
C LEU A 336 23.49 -17.78 5.72
N LYS A 337 23.46 -18.62 6.77
CA LYS A 337 23.01 -20.02 6.64
C LYS A 337 21.51 -20.10 6.35
N GLY A 338 20.73 -19.24 6.97
CA GLY A 338 19.30 -19.13 6.73
C GLY A 338 18.99 -18.69 5.31
N ARG A 339 19.72 -17.71 4.75
CA ARG A 339 19.56 -17.28 3.35
C ARG A 339 19.87 -18.42 2.38
N GLU A 340 20.97 -19.15 2.61
CA GLU A 340 21.32 -20.31 1.80
C GLU A 340 20.24 -21.39 1.86
N ALA A 341 19.72 -21.69 3.04
CA ALA A 341 18.65 -22.67 3.23
C ALA A 341 17.35 -22.22 2.57
N ILE A 342 16.98 -20.93 2.63
CA ILE A 342 15.79 -20.36 1.99
C ILE A 342 15.91 -20.46 0.46
N LEU A 343 17.07 -20.09 -0.11
CA LEU A 343 17.32 -20.22 -1.55
C LEU A 343 17.14 -21.66 -2.01
N LYS A 344 17.71 -22.63 -1.28
CA LYS A 344 17.55 -24.07 -1.56
C LYS A 344 16.10 -24.55 -1.47
N VAL A 345 15.32 -24.06 -0.51
CA VAL A 345 13.90 -24.41 -0.37
C VAL A 345 13.10 -23.93 -1.57
N HIS A 346 13.32 -22.67 -2.01
CA HIS A 346 12.61 -22.12 -3.17
C HIS A 346 13.08 -22.72 -4.51
N ALA A 347 14.34 -23.16 -4.57
CA ALA A 347 14.91 -23.84 -5.74
C ALA A 347 14.33 -25.24 -5.98
N ARG A 348 13.75 -25.91 -4.98
CA ARG A 348 13.25 -27.31 -5.10
C ARG A 348 12.27 -27.52 -6.25
N ASN A 349 11.47 -26.50 -6.58
CA ASN A 349 10.42 -26.58 -7.61
C ASN A 349 10.85 -25.96 -8.95
N VAL A 350 12.12 -25.61 -9.09
CA VAL A 350 12.67 -24.97 -10.29
C VAL A 350 13.78 -25.85 -10.86
N HIS A 351 13.84 -25.96 -12.18
CA HIS A 351 14.91 -26.72 -12.82
C HIS A 351 16.23 -25.94 -12.76
N MET A 352 17.08 -26.31 -11.80
CA MET A 352 18.39 -25.69 -11.57
C MET A 352 19.51 -26.52 -12.21
N ALA A 353 20.57 -25.85 -12.61
CA ALA A 353 21.83 -26.51 -12.97
C ALA A 353 22.49 -27.14 -11.73
N ASP A 354 23.26 -28.21 -11.94
CA ASP A 354 23.88 -28.96 -10.83
C ASP A 354 25.01 -28.18 -10.10
N ASN A 355 25.54 -27.15 -10.74
CA ASN A 355 26.71 -26.37 -10.27
C ASN A 355 26.37 -25.02 -9.61
N ILE A 356 25.15 -24.84 -9.07
CA ILE A 356 24.75 -23.60 -8.41
C ILE A 356 25.44 -23.47 -7.04
N ASP A 357 26.18 -22.38 -6.85
CA ASP A 357 26.78 -22.00 -5.56
C ASP A 357 25.80 -21.12 -4.74
N TYR A 358 24.95 -21.76 -3.96
CA TYR A 358 24.02 -21.07 -3.05
C TYR A 358 24.73 -20.27 -1.96
N GLY A 359 25.95 -20.66 -1.58
CA GLY A 359 26.75 -19.94 -0.58
C GLY A 359 27.17 -18.56 -1.08
N THR A 360 27.65 -18.47 -2.33
CA THR A 360 27.97 -17.18 -2.97
C THR A 360 26.74 -16.31 -3.13
N LEU A 361 25.59 -16.88 -3.58
CA LEU A 361 24.33 -16.14 -3.69
C LEU A 361 23.84 -15.64 -2.32
N ALA A 362 23.98 -16.46 -1.26
CA ALA A 362 23.59 -16.07 0.10
C ALA A 362 24.47 -14.93 0.65
N ARG A 363 25.77 -14.91 0.34
CA ARG A 363 26.66 -13.78 0.67
C ARG A 363 26.25 -12.50 -0.08
N ALA A 364 25.94 -12.62 -1.37
CA ALA A 364 25.52 -11.49 -2.21
C ALA A 364 24.16 -10.87 -1.81
N THR A 365 23.35 -11.61 -1.04
CA THR A 365 22.02 -11.20 -0.58
C THR A 365 21.96 -10.84 0.90
N ALA A 366 23.07 -10.31 1.48
CA ALA A 366 23.10 -9.86 2.86
C ALA A 366 21.99 -8.84 3.15
N GLY A 367 21.21 -9.08 4.22
CA GLY A 367 20.07 -8.24 4.60
C GLY A 367 18.78 -8.47 3.81
N ALA A 368 18.75 -9.39 2.85
CA ALA A 368 17.55 -9.74 2.12
C ALA A 368 16.56 -10.55 2.98
N SER A 369 15.28 -10.25 2.82
CA SER A 369 14.18 -11.01 3.43
C SER A 369 13.91 -12.32 2.68
N GLY A 370 13.20 -13.25 3.33
CA GLY A 370 12.80 -14.52 2.68
C GLY A 370 11.96 -14.32 1.40
N ALA A 371 11.15 -13.26 1.36
CA ALA A 371 10.34 -12.94 0.18
C ALA A 371 11.21 -12.44 -0.98
N GLU A 372 12.24 -11.63 -0.71
CA GLU A 372 13.18 -11.18 -1.74
C GLU A 372 14.02 -12.35 -2.28
N LEU A 373 14.47 -13.27 -1.41
CA LEU A 373 15.17 -14.47 -1.83
C LEU A 373 14.30 -15.39 -2.70
N ALA A 374 13.02 -15.53 -2.38
CA ALA A 374 12.06 -16.26 -3.21
C ALA A 374 11.88 -15.58 -4.58
N ASN A 375 11.84 -14.25 -4.60
CA ASN A 375 11.73 -13.47 -5.82
C ASN A 375 12.98 -13.62 -6.71
N ILE A 376 14.18 -13.65 -6.13
CA ILE A 376 15.44 -13.88 -6.86
C ILE A 376 15.39 -15.22 -7.61
N ILE A 377 14.95 -16.29 -6.97
CA ILE A 377 14.80 -17.60 -7.63
C ILE A 377 13.80 -17.53 -8.80
N ASN A 378 12.66 -16.85 -8.58
CA ASN A 378 11.64 -16.68 -9.61
C ASN A 378 12.13 -15.84 -10.80
N GLU A 379 12.81 -14.72 -10.53
CA GLU A 379 13.40 -13.88 -11.60
C GLU A 379 14.48 -14.63 -12.38
N GLY A 380 15.30 -15.49 -11.70
CA GLY A 380 16.25 -16.37 -12.37
C GLY A 380 15.59 -17.34 -13.32
N ALA A 381 14.48 -17.94 -12.92
CA ALA A 381 13.70 -18.82 -13.78
C ALA A 381 13.11 -18.06 -14.99
N LEU A 382 12.56 -16.87 -14.77
CA LEU A 382 12.06 -16.01 -15.85
C LEU A 382 13.17 -15.59 -16.83
N ARG A 383 14.38 -15.29 -16.30
CA ARG A 383 15.52 -14.96 -17.14
C ARG A 383 15.98 -16.14 -18.00
N ALA A 384 16.06 -17.35 -17.43
CA ALA A 384 16.43 -18.57 -18.18
C ALA A 384 15.47 -18.80 -19.35
N VAL A 385 14.15 -18.69 -19.13
CA VAL A 385 13.15 -18.78 -20.20
C VAL A 385 13.33 -17.71 -21.27
N LYS A 386 13.60 -16.47 -20.87
CA LYS A 386 13.88 -15.35 -21.79
C LYS A 386 15.12 -15.58 -22.64
N MET A 387 16.09 -16.31 -22.11
CA MET A 387 17.33 -16.70 -22.81
C MET A 387 17.17 -18.04 -23.56
N HIS A 388 15.91 -18.50 -23.71
CA HIS A 388 15.58 -19.78 -24.39
C HIS A 388 16.25 -21.01 -23.77
N ARG A 389 16.46 -21.02 -22.45
CA ARG A 389 16.99 -22.15 -21.68
C ARG A 389 15.89 -22.76 -20.83
N ASN A 390 16.00 -24.06 -20.56
CA ASN A 390 15.07 -24.81 -19.72
C ASN A 390 15.62 -25.07 -18.31
N VAL A 391 16.82 -24.58 -18.03
CA VAL A 391 17.54 -24.78 -16.79
C VAL A 391 18.08 -23.41 -16.35
N VAL A 392 17.97 -23.12 -15.06
CA VAL A 392 18.50 -21.91 -14.44
C VAL A 392 19.97 -22.11 -14.12
N GLU A 393 20.80 -21.22 -14.58
CA GLU A 393 22.24 -21.23 -14.34
C GLU A 393 22.62 -20.22 -13.26
N GLN A 394 23.87 -20.29 -12.76
CA GLN A 394 24.43 -19.38 -11.76
C GLN A 394 24.27 -17.91 -12.18
N GLU A 395 24.60 -17.61 -13.46
CA GLU A 395 24.52 -16.27 -14.04
C GLU A 395 23.11 -15.68 -14.01
N ASP A 396 22.06 -16.53 -14.15
CA ASP A 396 20.69 -16.06 -14.06
C ASP A 396 20.32 -15.57 -12.66
N LEU A 397 20.81 -16.27 -11.66
CA LEU A 397 20.56 -15.91 -10.27
C LEU A 397 21.37 -14.67 -9.83
N GLU A 398 22.60 -14.55 -10.29
CA GLU A 398 23.43 -13.36 -10.05
C GLU A 398 22.81 -12.10 -10.67
N GLU A 399 22.37 -12.16 -11.93
CA GLU A 399 21.66 -11.03 -12.56
C GLU A 399 20.30 -10.76 -11.90
N SER A 400 19.63 -11.81 -11.35
CA SER A 400 18.37 -11.64 -10.63
C SER A 400 18.56 -10.96 -9.28
N ILE A 401 19.66 -11.22 -8.58
CA ILE A 401 20.05 -10.47 -7.38
C ILE A 401 20.18 -8.99 -7.71
N GLU A 402 20.89 -8.68 -8.80
CA GLU A 402 21.05 -7.29 -9.26
C GLU A 402 19.71 -6.66 -9.64
N THR A 403 18.85 -7.43 -10.31
CA THR A 403 17.52 -6.96 -10.72
C THR A 403 16.64 -6.65 -9.51
N VAL A 404 16.68 -7.48 -8.46
CA VAL A 404 15.88 -7.28 -7.25
C VAL A 404 16.42 -6.12 -6.40
N ILE A 405 17.74 -5.98 -6.29
CA ILE A 405 18.40 -4.94 -5.47
C ILE A 405 18.45 -3.61 -6.22
N ALA A 406 18.92 -3.60 -7.47
CA ALA A 406 19.21 -2.39 -8.25
C ALA A 406 18.21 -2.12 -9.39
N GLY A 407 17.25 -3.00 -9.63
CA GLY A 407 16.26 -2.88 -10.70
C GLY A 407 16.76 -3.39 -12.05
N TYR A 408 15.87 -3.40 -13.04
CA TYR A 408 16.19 -3.87 -14.40
C TYR A 408 17.18 -2.98 -15.13
N GLN A 409 17.98 -3.58 -16.04
CA GLN A 409 18.86 -2.82 -16.94
C GLN A 409 18.04 -1.91 -17.87
N ARG A 410 18.42 -0.65 -17.99
CA ARG A 410 17.81 0.31 -18.92
C ARG A 410 18.40 0.16 -20.32
N LYS A 411 17.75 -0.58 -21.20
CA LYS A 411 18.22 -0.78 -22.58
C LYS A 411 18.17 0.45 -23.49
N GLY A 412 17.47 1.51 -23.11
CA GLY A 412 17.26 2.71 -23.91
C GLY A 412 17.88 3.99 -23.32
N ALA A 413 18.72 3.89 -22.31
CA ALA A 413 19.37 5.07 -21.74
C ALA A 413 20.48 5.55 -22.70
N VAL A 414 20.29 6.74 -23.24
CA VAL A 414 21.33 7.42 -24.04
C VAL A 414 22.20 8.21 -23.07
N ILE A 415 23.31 7.60 -22.65
CA ILE A 415 24.33 8.27 -21.83
C ILE A 415 25.39 8.79 -22.79
N SER A 416 25.75 10.06 -22.67
CA SER A 416 26.83 10.63 -23.49
C SER A 416 28.19 9.99 -23.14
N PRO A 417 29.15 9.91 -24.09
CA PRO A 417 30.47 9.39 -23.78
C PRO A 417 31.20 10.13 -22.65
N ALA A 418 30.92 11.42 -22.50
CA ALA A 418 31.46 12.22 -21.39
C ALA A 418 30.88 11.79 -20.04
N GLU A 419 29.56 11.63 -19.94
CA GLU A 419 28.89 11.15 -18.72
C GLU A 419 29.33 9.72 -18.40
N LYS A 420 29.42 8.83 -19.40
CA LYS A 420 29.89 7.45 -19.20
C LYS A 420 31.29 7.41 -18.59
N LYS A 421 32.15 8.33 -19.03
CA LYS A 421 33.49 8.49 -18.46
C LYS A 421 33.42 8.91 -16.97
N VAL A 422 32.60 9.90 -16.64
CA VAL A 422 32.42 10.35 -15.25
C VAL A 422 31.92 9.22 -14.36
N ILE A 423 30.91 8.46 -14.81
CA ILE A 423 30.36 7.29 -14.09
C ILE A 423 31.44 6.24 -13.85
N ALA A 424 32.26 5.92 -14.85
CA ALA A 424 33.32 4.92 -14.70
C ALA A 424 34.36 5.32 -13.64
N TYR A 425 34.77 6.58 -13.63
CA TYR A 425 35.67 7.08 -12.60
C TYR A 425 35.03 7.12 -11.21
N HIS A 426 33.76 7.43 -11.14
CA HIS A 426 32.97 7.42 -9.91
C HIS A 426 32.95 6.02 -9.30
N GLU A 427 32.56 4.99 -10.06
CA GLU A 427 32.47 3.61 -9.58
C GLU A 427 33.85 3.02 -9.23
N ILE A 428 34.86 3.27 -10.07
CA ILE A 428 36.24 2.86 -9.72
C ILE A 428 36.75 3.61 -8.50
N GLY A 429 36.33 4.88 -8.30
CA GLY A 429 36.63 5.64 -7.08
C GLY A 429 36.20 4.92 -5.82
N HIS A 430 34.96 4.42 -5.78
CA HIS A 430 34.47 3.59 -4.67
C HIS A 430 35.29 2.30 -4.50
N ALA A 431 35.51 1.57 -5.61
CA ALA A 431 36.21 0.29 -5.58
C ALA A 431 37.67 0.42 -5.15
N LEU A 432 38.37 1.43 -5.66
CA LEU A 432 39.79 1.66 -5.36
C LEU A 432 39.98 2.11 -3.91
N VAL A 433 39.13 3.05 -3.42
CA VAL A 433 39.14 3.47 -2.03
C VAL A 433 38.88 2.28 -1.10
N ALA A 434 37.92 1.40 -1.45
CA ALA A 434 37.65 0.18 -0.68
C ALA A 434 38.86 -0.76 -0.65
N ALA A 435 39.48 -1.03 -1.80
CA ALA A 435 40.62 -1.96 -1.92
C ALA A 435 41.88 -1.46 -1.21
N MET A 436 42.05 -0.14 -1.08
CA MET A 436 43.20 0.47 -0.43
C MET A 436 43.06 0.63 1.09
N GLN A 437 41.90 0.27 1.65
CA GLN A 437 41.63 0.33 3.07
C GLN A 437 41.70 -1.03 3.72
N LYS A 438 42.14 -1.06 4.99
CA LYS A 438 42.00 -2.23 5.85
C LYS A 438 40.55 -2.37 6.33
N HIS A 439 40.09 -3.59 6.55
CA HIS A 439 38.76 -3.88 7.08
C HIS A 439 37.61 -3.35 6.18
N SER A 440 37.83 -3.28 4.88
CA SER A 440 36.78 -3.00 3.89
C SER A 440 36.34 -4.33 3.27
N ALA A 441 35.02 -4.43 2.98
CA ALA A 441 34.50 -5.60 2.27
C ALA A 441 35.09 -5.69 0.85
N PRO A 442 35.45 -6.90 0.37
CA PRO A 442 36.01 -7.05 -0.98
C PRO A 442 35.00 -6.62 -2.06
N VAL A 443 35.54 -6.06 -3.11
CA VAL A 443 34.77 -5.69 -4.30
C VAL A 443 34.38 -6.97 -5.03
N HIS A 444 33.09 -7.15 -5.31
CA HIS A 444 32.57 -8.31 -6.03
C HIS A 444 32.32 -8.02 -7.51
N LYS A 445 31.72 -6.87 -7.81
CA LYS A 445 31.36 -6.46 -9.17
C LYS A 445 31.29 -4.93 -9.28
N ILE A 446 31.71 -4.42 -10.43
CA ILE A 446 31.60 -2.99 -10.78
C ILE A 446 30.96 -2.90 -12.15
N THR A 447 29.94 -2.04 -12.31
CA THR A 447 29.25 -1.84 -13.59
C THR A 447 28.84 -0.39 -13.78
N ILE A 448 28.85 0.03 -15.04
CA ILE A 448 28.36 1.34 -15.49
C ILE A 448 27.09 1.22 -16.35
N ILE A 449 26.42 0.07 -16.26
CA ILE A 449 25.16 -0.16 -16.94
C ILE A 449 24.03 0.41 -16.08
N PRO A 450 23.25 1.39 -16.59
CA PRO A 450 22.20 2.05 -15.81
C PRO A 450 21.05 1.11 -15.49
N ARG A 451 20.48 1.28 -14.29
CA ARG A 451 19.35 0.50 -13.76
C ARG A 451 18.10 1.36 -13.59
N THR A 452 16.94 0.71 -13.44
CA THR A 452 15.64 1.39 -13.33
C THR A 452 15.43 2.14 -12.03
N ASN A 453 16.13 1.79 -10.96
CA ASN A 453 16.09 2.53 -9.68
C ASN A 453 16.78 3.91 -9.73
N GLY A 454 17.32 4.33 -10.90
CA GLY A 454 18.01 5.60 -11.08
C GLY A 454 19.52 5.53 -10.90
N ALA A 455 20.09 4.39 -10.52
CA ALA A 455 21.54 4.17 -10.50
C ALA A 455 22.08 4.17 -11.92
N LEU A 456 23.11 4.97 -12.17
CA LEU A 456 23.82 5.04 -13.46
C LEU A 456 24.95 4.01 -13.56
N GLY A 457 25.46 3.56 -12.43
CA GLY A 457 26.39 2.49 -12.19
C GLY A 457 26.26 2.01 -10.75
N TYR A 458 27.01 1.00 -10.37
CA TYR A 458 27.17 0.63 -8.96
C TYR A 458 28.42 -0.24 -8.76
N THR A 459 28.96 -0.14 -7.56
CA THR A 459 30.03 -0.98 -7.06
C THR A 459 29.50 -1.89 -5.95
N MET A 460 29.46 -3.19 -6.21
CA MET A 460 28.99 -4.19 -5.25
C MET A 460 30.14 -4.69 -4.41
N GLN A 461 29.98 -4.58 -3.09
CA GLN A 461 30.89 -5.14 -2.09
C GLN A 461 30.17 -6.24 -1.31
N ILE A 462 30.80 -7.38 -1.13
CA ILE A 462 30.22 -8.53 -0.40
C ILE A 462 31.17 -8.90 0.74
N SER A 463 30.65 -8.84 1.95
CA SER A 463 31.40 -9.32 3.13
C SER A 463 31.45 -10.85 3.12
N GLU A 464 32.60 -11.43 3.48
CA GLU A 464 32.75 -12.88 3.57
C GLU A 464 31.90 -13.50 4.69
N ASN A 465 31.68 -12.74 5.76
CA ASN A 465 30.90 -13.14 6.93
C ASN A 465 29.88 -12.05 7.29
N ASP A 466 28.74 -12.44 7.83
CA ASP A 466 27.78 -11.52 8.46
C ASP A 466 28.35 -11.07 9.82
N SER A 467 29.07 -9.95 9.82
CA SER A 467 29.58 -9.37 11.07
C SER A 467 28.43 -8.68 11.83
N VAL A 468 28.18 -9.16 13.05
CA VAL A 468 27.17 -8.57 13.95
C VAL A 468 27.68 -7.30 14.63
N LEU A 469 28.98 -7.22 14.83
CA LEU A 469 29.64 -6.08 15.46
C LEU A 469 30.60 -5.40 14.48
N MET A 470 30.53 -4.09 14.43
CA MET A 470 31.41 -3.25 13.62
C MET A 470 32.16 -2.27 14.53
N THR A 471 33.46 -2.18 14.34
CA THR A 471 34.30 -1.22 15.04
C THR A 471 34.08 0.21 14.52
N LYS A 472 34.51 1.19 15.30
CA LYS A 472 34.50 2.61 14.88
C LYS A 472 35.30 2.80 13.58
N GLU A 473 36.41 2.12 13.44
CA GLU A 473 37.29 2.19 12.26
C GLU A 473 36.59 1.61 11.01
N GLU A 474 35.94 0.45 11.13
CA GLU A 474 35.20 -0.18 10.04
C GLU A 474 34.05 0.72 9.54
N LEU A 475 33.28 1.32 10.46
CA LEU A 475 32.20 2.23 10.10
C LEU A 475 32.74 3.51 9.45
N PHE A 476 33.85 4.04 9.97
CA PHE A 476 34.49 5.20 9.36
C PHE A 476 35.02 4.87 7.96
N ASN A 477 35.67 3.73 7.78
CA ASN A 477 36.16 3.28 6.48
C ASN A 477 35.00 3.06 5.47
N LYS A 478 33.84 2.62 5.92
CA LYS A 478 32.62 2.61 5.08
C LYS A 478 32.24 4.01 4.60
N ILE A 479 32.27 5.02 5.46
CA ILE A 479 31.99 6.40 5.08
C ILE A 479 33.03 6.88 4.06
N VAL A 480 34.32 6.56 4.28
CA VAL A 480 35.40 6.89 3.33
C VAL A 480 35.11 6.28 1.96
N THR A 481 34.72 5.00 1.90
CA THR A 481 34.35 4.32 0.66
C THR A 481 33.16 5.02 -0.03
N MET A 482 32.10 5.38 0.70
CA MET A 482 30.93 6.10 0.18
C MET A 482 31.31 7.48 -0.41
N THR A 483 32.34 8.14 0.11
CA THR A 483 32.82 9.42 -0.45
C THR A 483 33.75 9.23 -1.65
N GLY A 484 34.15 7.98 -1.98
CA GLY A 484 35.14 7.65 -3.03
C GLY A 484 34.73 8.11 -4.42
N GLY A 485 33.48 7.88 -4.83
CA GLY A 485 33.00 8.26 -6.17
C GLY A 485 33.11 9.75 -6.41
N ARG A 486 32.55 10.58 -5.53
CA ARG A 486 32.65 12.04 -5.62
C ARG A 486 34.12 12.54 -5.55
N SER A 487 34.93 11.91 -4.70
CA SER A 487 36.36 12.25 -4.61
C SER A 487 37.10 11.96 -5.92
N ALA A 488 36.74 10.89 -6.63
CA ALA A 488 37.30 10.57 -7.94
C ALA A 488 36.90 11.61 -8.99
N GLU A 489 35.65 12.04 -9.04
CA GLU A 489 35.20 13.11 -9.92
C GLU A 489 36.00 14.41 -9.67
N GLU A 490 36.18 14.80 -8.42
CA GLU A 490 36.90 16.00 -8.04
C GLU A 490 38.39 15.93 -8.43
N VAL A 491 39.06 14.80 -8.14
CA VAL A 491 40.48 14.60 -8.44
C VAL A 491 40.73 14.53 -9.96
N VAL A 492 39.81 13.94 -10.73
CA VAL A 492 40.02 13.68 -12.18
C VAL A 492 39.55 14.84 -13.03
N PHE A 493 38.39 15.38 -12.76
CA PHE A 493 37.73 16.37 -13.62
C PHE A 493 37.74 17.77 -13.02
N GLY A 494 38.12 17.94 -11.74
CA GLY A 494 38.04 19.23 -11.04
C GLY A 494 36.62 19.74 -10.86
N SER A 495 35.62 18.89 -11.10
CA SER A 495 34.19 19.19 -11.00
C SER A 495 33.46 18.07 -10.30
N ILE A 496 32.27 18.36 -9.80
CA ILE A 496 31.42 17.41 -9.08
C ILE A 496 30.07 17.32 -9.76
N THR A 497 29.46 16.13 -9.76
CA THR A 497 28.13 15.91 -10.33
C THR A 497 27.09 15.60 -9.28
N SER A 498 25.82 15.52 -9.71
CA SER A 498 24.70 15.10 -8.85
C SER A 498 24.66 13.58 -8.63
N GLY A 499 25.54 12.81 -9.27
CA GLY A 499 25.56 11.33 -9.20
C GLY A 499 25.77 10.81 -7.78
N ALA A 500 26.55 11.51 -6.97
CA ALA A 500 26.86 11.16 -5.60
C ALA A 500 25.72 11.39 -4.56
N SER A 501 24.50 11.75 -4.97
CA SER A 501 23.43 12.13 -4.03
C SER A 501 23.06 11.01 -3.06
N ASN A 502 22.97 9.77 -3.52
CA ASN A 502 22.67 8.62 -2.67
C ASN A 502 23.83 8.31 -1.71
N ASP A 503 25.06 8.40 -2.17
CA ASP A 503 26.25 8.15 -1.34
C ASP A 503 26.36 9.15 -0.20
N ILE A 504 26.06 10.42 -0.50
CA ILE A 504 26.02 11.51 0.50
C ILE A 504 24.92 11.22 1.54
N GLU A 505 23.74 10.76 1.12
CA GLU A 505 22.66 10.41 2.02
C GLU A 505 23.05 9.25 2.95
N GLN A 506 23.61 8.17 2.39
CA GLN A 506 24.02 6.98 3.16
C GLN A 506 25.19 7.30 4.09
N ALA A 507 26.19 8.04 3.62
CA ALA A 507 27.31 8.48 4.44
C ALA A 507 26.81 9.35 5.62
N THR A 508 25.87 10.25 5.37
CA THR A 508 25.28 11.10 6.42
C THR A 508 24.50 10.29 7.45
N LYS A 509 23.68 9.34 7.01
CA LYS A 509 22.94 8.42 7.91
C LYS A 509 23.90 7.63 8.80
N LEU A 510 24.94 7.09 8.21
CA LEU A 510 25.92 6.29 8.95
C LEU A 510 26.71 7.15 9.95
N ALA A 511 27.23 8.29 9.53
CA ALA A 511 27.93 9.25 10.40
C ALA A 511 27.04 9.71 11.56
N ARG A 512 25.76 10.05 11.27
CA ARG A 512 24.79 10.41 12.30
C ARG A 512 24.58 9.28 13.29
N SER A 513 24.41 8.04 12.84
CA SER A 513 24.27 6.87 13.70
C SER A 513 25.49 6.62 14.61
N MET A 514 26.70 6.85 14.11
CA MET A 514 27.93 6.77 14.91
C MET A 514 27.94 7.79 16.06
N VAL A 515 27.40 9.00 15.81
CA VAL A 515 27.35 10.08 16.81
C VAL A 515 26.20 9.88 17.80
N THR A 516 24.99 9.59 17.30
CA THR A 516 23.75 9.66 18.10
C THR A 516 23.36 8.39 18.81
N ARG A 517 23.76 7.21 18.26
CA ARG A 517 23.29 5.90 18.72
C ARG A 517 24.38 4.98 19.22
N LEU A 518 25.56 5.03 18.56
CA LEU A 518 26.63 4.05 18.81
C LEU A 518 27.68 4.56 19.80
N GLY A 519 27.60 5.83 20.22
CA GLY A 519 28.54 6.41 21.19
C GLY A 519 30.00 6.41 20.71
N MET A 520 30.24 6.51 19.39
CA MET A 520 31.58 6.36 18.80
C MET A 520 32.34 7.68 18.67
N THR A 521 31.98 8.67 19.47
CA THR A 521 32.64 9.99 19.49
C THR A 521 33.03 10.35 20.92
N GLU A 522 34.17 11.05 21.10
CA GLU A 522 34.63 11.49 22.41
C GLU A 522 33.70 12.50 23.09
N GLU A 523 33.00 13.33 22.29
CA GLU A 523 32.14 14.40 22.80
C GLU A 523 30.84 13.86 23.42
N PHE A 524 30.27 12.79 22.85
CA PHE A 524 28.99 12.22 23.32
C PHE A 524 29.16 10.91 24.07
N ASP A 525 30.33 10.27 23.96
CA ASP A 525 30.70 9.03 24.65
C ASP A 525 29.54 8.01 24.64
N MET A 526 29.06 7.57 25.77
CA MET A 526 27.96 6.58 25.90
C MET A 526 26.56 7.22 25.94
N MET A 527 26.38 8.44 25.46
CA MET A 527 25.09 9.11 25.43
C MET A 527 24.33 8.79 24.14
N ALA A 528 23.15 8.16 24.25
CA ALA A 528 22.22 8.01 23.14
C ALA A 528 21.32 9.25 23.04
N THR A 529 21.38 9.96 21.92
CA THR A 529 20.62 11.19 21.65
C THR A 529 19.49 11.01 20.65
N GLU A 530 19.31 9.80 20.15
CA GLU A 530 18.34 9.45 19.14
C GLU A 530 17.58 8.17 19.51
N VAL A 531 16.25 8.16 19.28
CA VAL A 531 15.39 7.00 19.46
C VAL A 531 14.73 6.65 18.14
N VAL A 532 14.84 5.39 17.73
CA VAL A 532 14.19 4.86 16.53
C VAL A 532 12.79 4.41 16.89
N ALA A 533 11.78 5.07 16.31
CA ALA A 533 10.37 4.79 16.59
C ALA A 533 9.90 3.47 15.97
N ASN A 534 10.41 3.09 14.82
CA ASN A 534 10.00 1.89 14.06
C ASN A 534 11.20 1.00 13.73
N ARG A 535 11.55 0.11 14.64
CA ARG A 535 12.77 -0.70 14.56
C ARG A 535 12.84 -1.58 13.30
N TYR A 536 11.70 -2.11 12.83
CA TYR A 536 11.63 -3.08 11.71
C TYR A 536 11.26 -2.47 10.35
N LEU A 537 10.87 -1.19 10.29
CA LEU A 537 10.44 -0.54 9.06
C LEU A 537 11.36 0.61 8.63
N GLY A 538 12.56 0.68 9.23
CA GLY A 538 13.48 1.79 8.94
C GLY A 538 12.89 3.15 9.31
N GLY A 539 12.08 3.18 10.40
CA GLY A 539 11.31 4.35 10.78
C GLY A 539 12.17 5.54 11.20
N ASP A 540 11.54 6.70 11.15
CA ASP A 540 12.17 7.98 11.47
C ASP A 540 12.79 7.95 12.86
N ALA A 541 14.07 8.23 12.89
CA ALA A 541 14.82 8.43 14.09
C ALA A 541 14.54 9.86 14.60
N ALA A 542 14.05 9.97 15.81
CA ALA A 542 13.78 11.26 16.44
C ALA A 542 14.89 11.60 17.44
N LEU A 543 15.47 12.78 17.29
CA LEU A 543 16.43 13.30 18.27
C LEU A 543 15.69 13.58 19.59
N GLN A 544 16.27 13.09 20.70
CA GLN A 544 15.83 13.36 22.07
C GLN A 544 16.90 14.14 22.81
N CYS A 545 17.14 15.38 22.39
CA CYS A 545 18.15 16.25 22.98
C CYS A 545 17.74 17.72 22.82
N SER A 546 18.44 18.62 23.50
CA SER A 546 18.25 20.08 23.35
C SER A 546 18.74 20.57 21.98
N GLU A 547 18.24 21.70 21.51
CA GLU A 547 18.67 22.32 20.24
C GLU A 547 20.18 22.60 20.21
N THR A 548 20.76 22.98 21.34
CA THR A 548 22.22 23.15 21.46
C THR A 548 22.99 21.89 21.24
N THR A 549 22.48 20.75 21.75
CA THR A 549 23.07 19.41 21.52
C THR A 549 22.88 18.98 20.08
N ALA A 550 21.70 19.23 19.48
CA ALA A 550 21.45 18.94 18.07
C ALA A 550 22.44 19.68 17.15
N GLY A 551 22.72 20.96 17.42
CA GLY A 551 23.71 21.74 16.67
C GLY A 551 25.15 21.15 16.79
N LYS A 552 25.54 20.62 17.96
CA LYS A 552 26.81 19.93 18.13
C LYS A 552 26.86 18.60 17.39
N ILE A 553 25.77 17.83 17.38
CA ILE A 553 25.65 16.60 16.59
C ILE A 553 25.87 16.91 15.11
N ASP A 554 25.21 17.91 14.55
CA ASP A 554 25.36 18.30 13.16
C ASP A 554 26.78 18.74 12.83
N ALA A 555 27.43 19.52 13.70
CA ALA A 555 28.82 19.91 13.55
C ALA A 555 29.77 18.69 13.54
N LYS A 556 29.53 17.71 14.42
CA LYS A 556 30.34 16.50 14.50
C LYS A 556 30.15 15.57 13.30
N VAL A 557 28.90 15.39 12.84
CA VAL A 557 28.57 14.64 11.62
C VAL A 557 29.28 15.25 10.41
N LEU A 558 29.22 16.58 10.26
CA LEU A 558 29.90 17.29 9.19
C LEU A 558 31.42 17.11 9.27
N ALA A 559 32.01 17.15 10.47
CA ALA A 559 33.45 16.93 10.67
C ALA A 559 33.87 15.52 10.25
N LEU A 560 33.12 14.47 10.64
CA LEU A 560 33.36 13.07 10.24
C LEU A 560 33.32 12.90 8.72
N ILE A 561 32.31 13.48 8.07
CA ILE A 561 32.18 13.37 6.60
C ILE A 561 33.33 14.09 5.90
N LYS A 562 33.74 15.29 6.38
CA LYS A 562 34.88 16.01 5.82
C LYS A 562 36.19 15.25 5.97
N GLU A 563 36.41 14.63 7.14
CA GLU A 563 37.59 13.81 7.40
C GLU A 563 37.63 12.58 6.49
N ALA A 564 36.49 11.88 6.33
CA ALA A 564 36.34 10.75 5.44
C ALA A 564 36.59 11.14 3.97
N HIS A 565 35.99 12.25 3.52
CA HIS A 565 36.19 12.77 2.16
C HIS A 565 37.65 13.15 1.91
N ALA A 566 38.33 13.82 2.85
CA ALA A 566 39.75 14.14 2.74
C ALA A 566 40.61 12.88 2.62
N LYS A 567 40.34 11.84 3.44
CA LYS A 567 41.03 10.56 3.37
C LYS A 567 40.83 9.87 2.01
N ALA A 568 39.60 9.81 1.50
CA ALA A 568 39.30 9.23 0.18
C ALA A 568 40.04 9.96 -0.93
N ARG A 569 40.05 11.29 -0.90
CA ARG A 569 40.77 12.13 -1.86
C ARG A 569 42.28 11.84 -1.84
N THR A 570 42.91 11.75 -0.66
CA THR A 570 44.34 11.40 -0.52
C THR A 570 44.60 10.02 -1.16
N ILE A 571 43.81 9.00 -0.82
CA ILE A 571 43.98 7.64 -1.38
C ILE A 571 43.94 7.69 -2.91
N LEU A 572 43.00 8.44 -3.51
CA LEU A 572 42.84 8.53 -4.96
C LEU A 572 43.93 9.36 -5.62
N GLN A 573 44.43 10.42 -4.98
CA GLN A 573 45.57 11.19 -5.46
C GLN A 573 46.85 10.36 -5.49
N ASP A 574 47.14 9.61 -4.42
CA ASP A 574 48.30 8.75 -4.30
C ASP A 574 48.26 7.56 -5.28
N ASN A 575 47.09 7.17 -5.78
CA ASN A 575 46.89 6.05 -6.70
C ASN A 575 46.28 6.49 -8.04
N ARG A 576 46.61 7.68 -8.50
CA ARG A 576 46.00 8.28 -9.69
C ARG A 576 46.19 7.42 -10.96
N ASP A 577 47.37 6.88 -11.18
CA ASP A 577 47.68 6.07 -12.39
C ASP A 577 46.83 4.77 -12.39
N LYS A 578 46.68 4.15 -11.23
CA LYS A 578 45.81 2.97 -11.06
C LYS A 578 44.36 3.30 -11.32
N LEU A 579 43.88 4.46 -10.83
CA LEU A 579 42.51 4.95 -11.08
C LEU A 579 42.25 5.09 -12.58
N ASP A 580 43.17 5.69 -13.33
CA ASP A 580 43.04 5.90 -14.76
C ASP A 580 43.01 4.58 -15.55
N VAL A 581 43.88 3.63 -15.25
CA VAL A 581 43.95 2.31 -15.90
C VAL A 581 42.68 1.50 -15.65
N LEU A 582 42.22 1.46 -14.38
CA LEU A 582 41.02 0.72 -14.01
C LEU A 582 39.74 1.33 -14.59
N ALA A 583 39.64 2.67 -14.62
CA ALA A 583 38.50 3.36 -15.23
C ALA A 583 38.45 3.13 -16.77
N GLN A 584 39.60 3.15 -17.44
CA GLN A 584 39.66 2.84 -18.88
C GLN A 584 39.22 1.40 -19.15
N TYR A 585 39.68 0.43 -18.34
CA TYR A 585 39.28 -0.96 -18.47
C TYR A 585 37.77 -1.15 -18.26
N LEU A 586 37.18 -0.44 -17.24
CA LEU A 586 35.75 -0.46 -17.01
C LEU A 586 34.94 0.17 -18.15
N LEU A 587 35.45 1.24 -18.78
CA LEU A 587 34.84 1.85 -19.96
C LEU A 587 34.75 0.89 -21.16
N GLU A 588 35.76 0.06 -21.36
CA GLU A 588 35.82 -0.93 -22.43
C GLU A 588 34.89 -2.14 -22.14
N LYS A 589 34.88 -2.64 -20.91
CA LYS A 589 34.12 -3.84 -20.52
C LYS A 589 32.72 -3.57 -20.07
N GLU A 590 32.39 -2.33 -19.67
CA GLU A 590 31.13 -1.86 -19.05
C GLU A 590 30.78 -2.56 -17.73
N THR A 591 31.27 -3.76 -17.50
CA THR A 591 31.13 -4.55 -16.26
C THR A 591 32.39 -5.36 -16.04
N ILE A 592 32.92 -5.33 -14.81
CA ILE A 592 34.09 -6.10 -14.39
C ILE A 592 33.81 -6.82 -13.08
N THR A 593 34.35 -8.02 -12.95
CA THR A 593 34.28 -8.78 -11.68
C THR A 593 35.33 -8.29 -10.68
N GLY A 594 35.10 -8.58 -9.39
CA GLY A 594 36.09 -8.26 -8.35
C GLY A 594 37.44 -8.94 -8.59
N GLU A 595 37.46 -10.15 -9.14
CA GLU A 595 38.69 -10.87 -9.49
C GLU A 595 39.47 -10.13 -10.60
N GLN A 596 38.78 -9.69 -11.65
CA GLN A 596 39.39 -8.91 -12.74
C GLN A 596 39.94 -7.57 -12.25
N PHE A 597 39.16 -6.89 -11.37
CA PHE A 597 39.57 -5.65 -10.74
C PHE A 597 40.83 -5.85 -9.89
N MET A 598 40.86 -6.86 -9.02
CA MET A 598 41.99 -7.13 -8.14
C MET A 598 43.23 -7.59 -8.93
N ALA A 599 43.07 -8.42 -9.97
CA ALA A 599 44.17 -8.85 -10.81
C ALA A 599 44.84 -7.65 -11.51
N LEU A 600 44.08 -6.74 -12.05
CA LEU A 600 44.62 -5.54 -12.71
C LEU A 600 45.26 -4.59 -11.71
N LEU A 601 44.64 -4.41 -10.54
CA LEU A 601 45.19 -3.59 -9.45
C LEU A 601 46.56 -4.13 -8.97
N GLN A 602 46.71 -5.45 -8.80
CA GLN A 602 47.97 -6.10 -8.41
C GLN A 602 49.05 -5.99 -9.49
N GLN A 603 48.64 -6.06 -10.78
CA GLN A 603 49.57 -5.84 -11.87
C GLN A 603 50.15 -4.42 -11.85
N GLU A 604 49.31 -3.40 -11.63
CA GLU A 604 49.78 -2.02 -11.58
C GLU A 604 50.65 -1.77 -10.32
N GLN A 605 50.32 -2.38 -9.19
CA GLN A 605 51.18 -2.33 -8.00
C GLN A 605 52.57 -2.99 -8.23
N ALA A 606 52.62 -4.10 -8.96
CA ALA A 606 53.84 -4.77 -9.31
C ALA A 606 54.72 -3.95 -10.26
N LYS A 607 54.15 -3.28 -11.27
CA LYS A 607 54.85 -2.36 -12.18
C LYS A 607 55.44 -1.17 -11.45
N GLU A 608 54.69 -0.58 -10.52
CA GLU A 608 55.17 0.51 -9.65
C GLU A 608 56.36 0.08 -8.80
N ALA A 609 56.28 -1.13 -8.19
CA ALA A 609 57.35 -1.71 -7.39
C ALA A 609 58.60 -2.05 -8.24
N ALA A 610 58.42 -2.41 -9.51
CA ALA A 610 59.50 -2.66 -10.48
C ALA A 610 60.17 -1.38 -11.01
N GLY A 611 59.60 -0.20 -10.73
CA GLY A 611 60.14 1.08 -11.19
C GLY A 611 59.86 1.44 -12.66
N GLU A 612 58.92 0.73 -13.34
CA GLU A 612 58.60 0.91 -14.74
C GLU A 612 57.66 2.10 -15.04
N ASN A 613 57.07 2.71 -14.00
CA ASN A 613 56.11 3.81 -14.11
C ASN A 613 56.68 5.20 -13.77
N LYS A 614 57.89 5.55 -14.27
CA LYS A 614 58.27 6.97 -14.34
C LYS A 614 58.08 7.47 -15.73
N PRO A 615 57.12 8.37 -16.05
CA PRO A 615 57.16 9.10 -17.27
C PRO A 615 58.44 9.96 -17.25
N GLU A 616 59.29 9.77 -18.27
CA GLU A 616 60.36 10.73 -18.55
C GLU A 616 59.71 12.11 -18.76
N VAL A 617 60.19 13.07 -17.99
CA VAL A 617 59.75 14.50 -17.99
C VAL A 617 60.10 15.17 -19.32
#